data_550ec657889d690eacc453680684bf0b
#
_entry.id   550ec657889d690eacc453680684bf0b
#
_cell.length_a   1.000
_cell.length_b   1.000
_cell.length_c   1.000
_cell.angle_alpha   90.00
_cell.angle_beta   90.00
_cell.angle_gamma   90.00
#
_symmetry.space_group_name_H-M   'P 1'
#
loop_
_entity.id
_entity.type
_entity.pdbx_description
1 polymer ?
#
loop_
_entity_poly.entity_id
_entity_poly.type
_entity_poly.pdbx_seq_one_letter_code
_entity_poly.pdbx_strand_id
1 'polypeptide(L)'
;MIIALRIPSFILASVIAAVTCSFVPTLAQAATTATPALTATPARTWEFSEDGVTFDTQFSAARINVCTRIARDHFAVVTSPENRPINASPWFAFRVTAKTAKTIKIHVSCEGTKLRYIPKISVDGTSWIALPAEAYIHGPAADEGTITLKVGPEPLWVSAQEIISTERLEAWSRTLERLPFVTRNEIGRSELGQPIYKLEINAVPVGTTPNFITVISRQHPPETTGSQALLRFIETLIAETPLARRFREKFAVMLVPLVNPDGVNGGNWRHNARGVDLNRDWGLWENPETRTVRDQFQALRARGPHYFHIDFHSSFVDGFYTQPDDWPSQLPGFTAAWIAGITTRLPHNTPKRSTQRKPTITTSHNWAYREFGIPTCTYEVGDNTDRVMLQAIATAAAESLMEQLLAAEATKPTFSSPVKP
;
A
#
# COMPACT_ATOMS: atom_id res chain seq x y z
N MET A 1 -64.09 37.13 35.70
CA MET A 1 -65.32 36.32 35.74
C MET A 1 -64.89 34.89 35.38
N ILE A 2 -64.75 34.08 36.43
CA ILE A 2 -64.15 32.73 36.39
C ILE A 2 -65.31 31.73 36.23
N ILE A 3 -65.24 30.85 35.26
CA ILE A 3 -66.15 29.72 35.16
C ILE A 3 -65.30 28.45 35.18
N ALA A 4 -65.42 27.73 36.34
CA ALA A 4 -64.82 26.41 36.54
C ALA A 4 -65.80 25.35 36.02
N LEU A 5 -65.34 24.45 35.17
CA LEU A 5 -66.05 23.23 34.74
C LEU A 5 -65.45 22.02 35.49
N ARG A 6 -66.28 21.33 36.26
CA ARG A 6 -66.04 20.05 36.93
C ARG A 6 -66.28 18.92 35.93
N ILE A 7 -65.40 17.93 35.90
CA ILE A 7 -65.58 16.64 35.22
C ILE A 7 -65.64 15.53 36.26
N PRO A 8 -66.56 14.58 36.18
CA PRO A 8 -66.73 13.54 37.17
C PRO A 8 -65.79 12.35 36.96
N SER A 9 -65.38 11.76 38.03
CA SER A 9 -64.56 10.54 38.13
C SER A 9 -65.35 9.29 37.75
N PHE A 10 -64.87 8.53 36.77
CA PHE A 10 -65.30 7.14 36.56
C PHE A 10 -64.23 6.20 37.07
N ILE A 11 -64.63 5.33 37.98
CA ILE A 11 -63.87 4.18 38.47
C ILE A 11 -63.92 3.11 37.42
N LEU A 12 -62.76 2.66 36.93
CA LEU A 12 -62.67 1.48 36.04
C LEU A 12 -61.82 0.41 36.71
N ALA A 13 -62.43 -0.73 36.98
CA ALA A 13 -61.81 -1.89 37.63
C ALA A 13 -60.77 -2.53 36.70
N SER A 14 -59.57 -2.71 37.22
CA SER A 14 -58.48 -3.40 36.50
C SER A 14 -58.65 -4.92 36.58
N VAL A 15 -58.84 -5.56 35.47
CA VAL A 15 -58.69 -7.02 35.30
C VAL A 15 -57.24 -7.30 34.92
N ILE A 16 -56.48 -7.89 35.81
CA ILE A 16 -55.13 -8.36 35.56
C ILE A 16 -55.22 -9.73 34.81
N ALA A 17 -54.95 -9.73 33.52
CA ALA A 17 -54.71 -10.93 32.77
C ALA A 17 -53.18 -11.23 32.76
N ALA A 18 -52.78 -12.27 33.45
CA ALA A 18 -51.40 -12.78 33.43
C ALA A 18 -51.10 -13.41 32.07
N VAL A 19 -50.34 -12.73 31.23
CA VAL A 19 -49.79 -13.29 30.01
C VAL A 19 -48.45 -13.94 30.35
N THR A 20 -48.45 -15.28 30.42
CA THR A 20 -47.20 -16.03 30.48
C THR A 20 -46.50 -16.00 29.13
N CYS A 21 -45.48 -15.18 29.01
CA CYS A 21 -44.61 -15.09 27.85
C CYS A 21 -43.62 -16.27 27.89
N SER A 22 -43.91 -17.31 27.10
CA SER A 22 -42.98 -18.43 26.89
C SER A 22 -41.82 -17.92 26.06
N PHE A 23 -40.67 -17.74 26.67
CA PHE A 23 -39.41 -17.50 25.95
C PHE A 23 -39.02 -18.72 25.17
N VAL A 24 -39.22 -18.73 23.83
CA VAL A 24 -38.55 -19.64 22.90
C VAL A 24 -37.18 -19.02 22.59
N PRO A 25 -36.08 -19.69 22.92
CA PRO A 25 -34.77 -19.18 22.49
C PRO A 25 -34.69 -19.32 20.98
N THR A 26 -34.77 -18.20 20.28
CA THR A 26 -34.41 -18.17 18.85
C THR A 26 -32.91 -18.45 18.79
N LEU A 27 -32.52 -19.63 18.37
CA LEU A 27 -31.15 -19.93 17.95
C LEU A 27 -30.81 -18.95 16.83
N ALA A 28 -30.00 -17.95 17.16
CA ALA A 28 -29.36 -17.14 16.15
C ALA A 28 -28.52 -18.07 15.29
N GLN A 29 -29.00 -18.37 14.11
CA GLN A 29 -28.25 -19.04 13.07
C GLN A 29 -27.04 -18.13 12.78
N ALA A 30 -25.86 -18.58 13.22
CA ALA A 30 -24.61 -17.95 12.81
C ALA A 30 -24.61 -17.94 11.27
N ALA A 31 -24.71 -16.77 10.70
CA ALA A 31 -24.53 -16.58 9.28
C ALA A 31 -23.13 -17.12 8.97
N THR A 32 -23.03 -18.26 8.34
CA THR A 32 -21.80 -18.73 7.71
C THR A 32 -21.46 -17.68 6.67
N THR A 33 -20.56 -16.75 7.02
CA THR A 33 -19.98 -15.84 6.04
C THR A 33 -19.29 -16.70 5.00
N ALA A 34 -19.91 -16.83 3.84
CA ALA A 34 -19.30 -17.48 2.69
C ALA A 34 -17.91 -16.85 2.51
N THR A 35 -16.88 -17.68 2.46
CA THR A 35 -15.51 -17.24 2.14
C THR A 35 -15.59 -16.44 0.84
N PRO A 36 -15.15 -15.17 0.79
CA PRO A 36 -15.19 -14.41 -0.44
C PRO A 36 -14.51 -15.20 -1.55
N ALA A 37 -15.09 -15.21 -2.74
CA ALA A 37 -14.48 -15.85 -3.89
C ALA A 37 -13.13 -15.19 -4.17
N LEU A 38 -12.10 -15.99 -4.47
CA LEU A 38 -10.78 -15.49 -4.82
C LEU A 38 -10.85 -14.62 -6.08
N THR A 39 -10.32 -13.41 -6.01
CA THR A 39 -10.47 -12.38 -7.06
C THR A 39 -9.31 -12.39 -8.06
N ALA A 40 -9.09 -13.50 -8.75
CA ALA A 40 -8.14 -13.55 -9.84
C ALA A 40 -8.79 -13.05 -11.14
N THR A 41 -8.24 -12.01 -11.76
CA THR A 41 -8.63 -11.64 -13.12
C THR A 41 -7.89 -12.56 -14.09
N PRO A 42 -8.61 -13.38 -14.90
CA PRO A 42 -7.94 -14.31 -15.80
C PRO A 42 -7.19 -13.55 -16.90
N ALA A 43 -6.00 -14.04 -17.25
CA ALA A 43 -5.26 -13.56 -18.42
C ALA A 43 -6.07 -13.78 -19.70
N ARG A 44 -6.13 -12.79 -20.57
CA ARG A 44 -6.93 -12.79 -21.81
C ARG A 44 -6.16 -12.23 -22.98
N THR A 45 -6.63 -12.58 -24.17
CA THR A 45 -6.23 -11.97 -25.44
C THR A 45 -7.48 -11.54 -26.20
N TRP A 46 -7.43 -10.35 -26.80
CA TRP A 46 -8.48 -9.81 -27.67
C TRP A 46 -7.85 -9.52 -29.04
N GLU A 47 -8.35 -10.21 -30.07
CA GLU A 47 -7.86 -10.07 -31.45
C GLU A 47 -8.88 -9.33 -32.29
N PHE A 48 -8.45 -8.24 -32.92
CA PHE A 48 -9.24 -7.43 -33.83
C PHE A 48 -8.65 -7.59 -35.24
N SER A 49 -9.04 -8.68 -35.91
CA SER A 49 -8.45 -9.10 -37.20
C SER A 49 -8.63 -8.07 -38.32
N GLU A 50 -9.76 -7.34 -38.32
CA GLU A 50 -10.04 -6.27 -39.28
C GLU A 50 -9.05 -5.11 -39.20
N ASP A 51 -8.55 -4.80 -38.02
CA ASP A 51 -7.57 -3.76 -37.77
C ASP A 51 -6.15 -4.33 -37.69
N GLY A 52 -6.01 -5.66 -37.58
CA GLY A 52 -4.76 -6.34 -37.33
C GLY A 52 -4.10 -5.96 -36.01
N VAL A 53 -4.93 -5.71 -34.97
CA VAL A 53 -4.48 -5.28 -33.63
C VAL A 53 -4.84 -6.35 -32.60
N THR A 54 -3.93 -6.60 -31.68
CA THR A 54 -4.12 -7.54 -30.57
C THR A 54 -3.80 -6.86 -29.25
N PHE A 55 -4.67 -7.06 -28.26
CA PHE A 55 -4.45 -6.69 -26.85
C PHE A 55 -4.32 -7.94 -26.01
N ASP A 56 -3.46 -7.95 -25.00
CA ASP A 56 -3.38 -9.06 -24.06
C ASP A 56 -3.03 -8.62 -22.62
N THR A 57 -3.36 -9.51 -21.70
CA THR A 57 -3.03 -9.41 -20.26
C THR A 57 -2.26 -10.63 -19.76
N GLN A 58 -1.44 -11.25 -20.61
CA GLN A 58 -0.70 -12.48 -20.29
C GLN A 58 0.65 -12.17 -19.59
N PHE A 59 0.62 -11.35 -18.54
CA PHE A 59 1.79 -11.03 -17.70
C PHE A 59 1.35 -10.63 -16.31
N SER A 60 2.28 -10.68 -15.35
CA SER A 60 2.02 -10.32 -13.94
C SER A 60 1.65 -8.83 -13.81
N ALA A 61 0.69 -8.53 -12.93
CA ALA A 61 0.10 -7.21 -12.72
C ALA A 61 -0.74 -6.67 -13.89
N ALA A 62 -0.98 -7.46 -14.93
CA ALA A 62 -1.88 -7.07 -16.01
C ALA A 62 -3.34 -7.05 -15.55
N ARG A 63 -4.09 -6.05 -16.03
CA ARG A 63 -5.52 -5.95 -15.79
C ARG A 63 -6.20 -5.05 -16.80
N ILE A 64 -7.10 -5.59 -17.58
CA ILE A 64 -8.27 -4.96 -18.19
C ILE A 64 -9.41 -5.97 -18.16
N ASN A 65 -10.61 -5.51 -17.93
CA ASN A 65 -11.78 -6.38 -17.77
C ASN A 65 -12.51 -6.58 -19.08
N VAL A 66 -12.56 -5.53 -19.92
CA VAL A 66 -13.20 -5.54 -21.22
C VAL A 66 -12.29 -4.81 -22.23
N CYS A 67 -12.20 -5.35 -23.46
CA CYS A 67 -11.62 -4.66 -24.58
C CYS A 67 -12.54 -4.85 -25.79
N THR A 68 -12.97 -3.77 -26.43
CA THR A 68 -13.89 -3.80 -27.58
C THR A 68 -13.44 -2.84 -28.65
N ARG A 69 -13.84 -3.11 -29.89
CA ARG A 69 -13.65 -2.22 -31.04
C ARG A 69 -14.77 -1.19 -31.09
N ILE A 70 -14.42 0.09 -31.16
CA ILE A 70 -15.39 1.19 -31.36
C ILE A 70 -15.54 1.51 -32.85
N ALA A 71 -14.40 1.65 -33.54
CA ALA A 71 -14.30 1.96 -34.95
C ALA A 71 -12.94 1.46 -35.50
N ARG A 72 -12.65 1.72 -36.75
CA ARG A 72 -11.34 1.40 -37.33
C ARG A 72 -10.21 2.07 -36.53
N ASP A 73 -9.24 1.26 -36.09
CA ASP A 73 -8.10 1.69 -35.27
C ASP A 73 -8.50 2.45 -33.98
N HIS A 74 -9.72 2.20 -33.48
CA HIS A 74 -10.25 2.82 -32.27
C HIS A 74 -10.92 1.76 -31.38
N PHE A 75 -10.42 1.66 -30.13
CA PHE A 75 -10.79 0.61 -29.17
C PHE A 75 -11.24 1.23 -27.83
N ALA A 76 -12.05 0.49 -27.09
CA ALA A 76 -12.38 0.79 -25.69
C ALA A 76 -11.79 -0.26 -24.78
N VAL A 77 -11.21 0.19 -23.67
CA VAL A 77 -10.71 -0.62 -22.58
C VAL A 77 -11.41 -0.20 -21.29
N VAL A 78 -12.01 -1.16 -20.61
CA VAL A 78 -12.66 -0.95 -19.31
C VAL A 78 -11.89 -1.70 -18.25
N THR A 79 -11.61 -1.03 -17.13
CA THR A 79 -11.04 -1.66 -15.94
C THR A 79 -12.00 -1.51 -14.76
N SER A 80 -12.10 -2.56 -13.95
CA SER A 80 -13.00 -2.67 -12.80
C SER A 80 -12.25 -3.11 -11.57
N PRO A 81 -12.69 -2.73 -10.35
CA PRO A 81 -12.08 -3.21 -9.12
C PRO A 81 -12.29 -4.72 -8.95
N GLU A 82 -11.44 -5.32 -8.14
CA GLU A 82 -11.53 -6.74 -7.76
C GLU A 82 -12.81 -7.05 -6.98
N ASN A 83 -13.29 -6.13 -6.16
CA ASN A 83 -14.54 -6.23 -5.39
C ASN A 83 -14.97 -4.85 -4.87
N ARG A 84 -16.12 -4.79 -4.18
CA ARG A 84 -16.66 -3.59 -3.52
C ARG A 84 -17.17 -3.94 -2.11
N PRO A 85 -17.17 -2.98 -1.16
CA PRO A 85 -16.72 -1.59 -1.29
C PRO A 85 -15.20 -1.47 -1.36
N ILE A 86 -14.70 -0.41 -1.98
CA ILE A 86 -13.26 -0.19 -2.17
C ILE A 86 -12.89 1.31 -2.11
N ASN A 87 -11.78 1.62 -1.46
CA ASN A 87 -11.09 2.92 -1.65
C ASN A 87 -10.18 2.81 -2.87
N ALA A 88 -10.72 3.09 -4.02
CA ALA A 88 -10.17 2.71 -5.31
C ALA A 88 -8.91 3.47 -5.71
N SER A 89 -7.92 2.71 -6.19
CA SER A 89 -6.78 3.21 -6.97
C SER A 89 -6.83 2.51 -8.33
N PRO A 90 -7.53 3.09 -9.34
CA PRO A 90 -7.90 2.40 -10.56
C PRO A 90 -6.65 1.98 -11.35
N TRP A 91 -6.36 0.70 -11.36
CA TRP A 91 -5.25 0.11 -12.06
C TRP A 91 -5.69 -0.47 -13.39
N PHE A 92 -4.88 -0.28 -14.41
CA PHE A 92 -4.93 -1.02 -15.66
C PHE A 92 -3.52 -1.27 -16.17
N ALA A 93 -3.31 -2.41 -16.82
CA ALA A 93 -2.07 -2.75 -17.52
C ALA A 93 -2.36 -3.79 -18.58
N PHE A 94 -1.87 -3.57 -19.80
CA PHE A 94 -2.04 -4.46 -20.94
C PHE A 94 -0.89 -4.29 -21.94
N ARG A 95 -0.72 -5.26 -22.83
CA ARG A 95 0.11 -5.12 -24.02
C ARG A 95 -0.76 -4.92 -25.25
N VAL A 96 -0.21 -4.22 -26.23
CA VAL A 96 -0.82 -4.05 -27.52
C VAL A 96 0.21 -4.25 -28.62
N THR A 97 -0.18 -4.98 -29.68
CA THR A 97 0.60 -5.20 -30.91
C THR A 97 -0.25 -4.89 -32.13
N ALA A 98 0.37 -4.60 -33.25
CA ALA A 98 -0.30 -4.50 -34.54
C ALA A 98 0.52 -5.19 -35.65
N LYS A 99 -0.14 -5.82 -36.62
CA LYS A 99 0.54 -6.51 -37.72
C LYS A 99 1.45 -5.58 -38.55
N THR A 100 1.09 -4.30 -38.65
CA THR A 100 1.84 -3.24 -39.33
C THR A 100 1.84 -1.98 -38.46
N ALA A 101 2.89 -1.16 -38.63
CA ALA A 101 2.98 0.11 -37.91
C ALA A 101 1.80 1.03 -38.26
N LYS A 102 1.11 1.51 -37.20
CA LYS A 102 -0.05 2.40 -37.32
C LYS A 102 -0.26 3.21 -36.01
N THR A 103 -1.15 4.19 -36.10
CA THR A 103 -1.64 4.91 -34.93
C THR A 103 -3.03 4.40 -34.57
N ILE A 104 -3.23 4.10 -33.30
CA ILE A 104 -4.53 3.69 -32.75
C ILE A 104 -4.97 4.65 -31.64
N LYS A 105 -6.28 4.67 -31.40
CA LYS A 105 -6.89 5.34 -30.24
C LYS A 105 -7.44 4.31 -29.28
N ILE A 106 -7.24 4.53 -27.99
CA ILE A 106 -7.75 3.68 -26.92
C ILE A 106 -8.52 4.56 -25.94
N HIS A 107 -9.82 4.39 -25.91
CA HIS A 107 -10.66 4.97 -24.87
C HIS A 107 -10.56 4.10 -23.63
N VAL A 108 -10.00 4.65 -22.55
CA VAL A 108 -9.85 3.97 -21.26
C VAL A 108 -10.89 4.50 -20.29
N SER A 109 -11.64 3.61 -19.66
CA SER A 109 -12.56 3.96 -18.60
C SER A 109 -12.40 3.06 -17.38
N CYS A 110 -12.71 3.59 -16.19
CA CYS A 110 -12.68 2.85 -14.94
C CYS A 110 -14.03 2.93 -14.21
N GLU A 111 -14.51 1.80 -13.71
CA GLU A 111 -15.82 1.72 -13.09
C GLU A 111 -15.89 2.35 -11.71
N GLY A 112 -16.74 3.40 -11.58
CA GLY A 112 -17.17 3.95 -10.29
C GLY A 112 -16.12 4.75 -9.53
N THR A 113 -15.07 5.21 -10.22
CA THR A 113 -14.05 6.09 -9.65
C THR A 113 -13.41 6.94 -10.74
N LYS A 114 -12.56 7.89 -10.36
CA LYS A 114 -11.85 8.76 -11.31
C LYS A 114 -10.55 8.11 -11.78
N LEU A 115 -10.20 8.29 -13.06
CA LEU A 115 -8.85 8.02 -13.53
C LEU A 115 -7.86 8.90 -12.76
N ARG A 116 -6.88 8.26 -12.14
CA ARG A 116 -5.99 8.90 -11.17
C ARG A 116 -4.61 9.16 -11.76
N TYR A 117 -4.21 8.35 -12.72
CA TYR A 117 -2.83 8.26 -13.17
C TYR A 117 -2.62 8.88 -14.55
N ILE A 118 -1.43 9.42 -14.78
CA ILE A 118 -0.92 9.67 -16.13
C ILE A 118 -0.35 8.35 -16.64
N PRO A 119 -0.96 7.75 -17.69
CA PRO A 119 -0.53 6.45 -18.17
C PRO A 119 0.95 6.41 -18.57
N LYS A 120 1.56 5.25 -18.41
CA LYS A 120 2.94 4.97 -18.77
C LYS A 120 2.98 3.96 -19.91
N ILE A 121 4.02 4.05 -20.73
CA ILE A 121 4.31 3.05 -21.76
C ILE A 121 5.72 2.50 -21.61
N SER A 122 5.92 1.28 -22.10
CA SER A 122 7.22 0.61 -22.13
C SER A 122 7.33 -0.29 -23.35
N VAL A 123 8.52 -0.41 -23.92
CA VAL A 123 8.82 -1.34 -25.01
C VAL A 123 9.50 -2.63 -24.53
N ASP A 124 9.93 -2.66 -23.27
CA ASP A 124 10.65 -3.78 -22.65
C ASP A 124 9.99 -4.31 -21.36
N GLY A 125 8.88 -3.67 -20.92
CA GLY A 125 8.18 -3.99 -19.67
C GLY A 125 8.92 -3.56 -18.41
N THR A 126 10.09 -2.93 -18.52
CA THR A 126 10.96 -2.56 -17.39
C THR A 126 11.27 -1.07 -17.32
N SER A 127 11.51 -0.45 -18.45
CA SER A 127 11.80 0.98 -18.61
C SER A 127 10.52 1.71 -19.03
N TRP A 128 10.07 2.65 -18.23
CA TRP A 128 8.75 3.29 -18.39
C TRP A 128 8.88 4.78 -18.63
N ILE A 129 8.06 5.30 -19.54
CA ILE A 129 7.91 6.74 -19.77
C ILE A 129 6.45 7.15 -19.63
N ALA A 130 6.20 8.33 -19.05
CA ALA A 130 4.87 8.90 -19.00
C ALA A 130 4.40 9.29 -20.40
N LEU A 131 3.12 9.09 -20.71
CA LEU A 131 2.55 9.60 -21.94
C LEU A 131 2.56 11.14 -21.91
N PRO A 132 2.99 11.77 -23.01
CA PRO A 132 2.92 13.22 -23.12
C PRO A 132 1.45 13.70 -23.21
N ALA A 133 1.19 14.96 -22.83
CA ALA A 133 -0.16 15.51 -22.73
C ALA A 133 -0.97 15.41 -24.02
N GLU A 134 -0.33 15.48 -25.17
CA GLU A 134 -0.98 15.33 -26.48
C GLU A 134 -1.38 13.89 -26.80
N ALA A 135 -0.77 12.91 -26.15
CA ALA A 135 -1.07 11.49 -26.33
C ALA A 135 -2.09 10.95 -25.33
N TYR A 136 -2.36 11.69 -24.25
CA TYR A 136 -3.36 11.32 -23.24
C TYR A 136 -4.26 12.50 -22.92
N ILE A 137 -5.53 12.40 -23.33
CA ILE A 137 -6.54 13.42 -23.12
C ILE A 137 -7.59 12.88 -22.16
N HIS A 138 -7.81 13.58 -21.04
CA HIS A 138 -8.92 13.27 -20.14
C HIS A 138 -10.26 13.48 -20.86
N GLY A 139 -11.18 12.55 -20.66
CA GLY A 139 -12.54 12.65 -21.18
C GLY A 139 -13.36 13.71 -20.44
N PRO A 140 -14.61 13.99 -20.91
CA PRO A 140 -15.53 14.89 -20.23
C PRO A 140 -15.94 14.37 -18.85
N ALA A 141 -15.98 13.06 -18.66
CA ALA A 141 -16.14 12.42 -17.36
C ALA A 141 -14.78 12.13 -16.73
N ALA A 142 -14.70 12.22 -15.40
CA ALA A 142 -13.43 12.07 -14.68
C ALA A 142 -12.92 10.61 -14.66
N ASP A 143 -13.78 9.65 -14.98
CA ASP A 143 -13.50 8.21 -15.00
C ASP A 143 -13.07 7.68 -16.38
N GLU A 144 -12.87 8.56 -17.36
CA GLU A 144 -12.49 8.19 -18.71
C GLU A 144 -11.37 9.07 -19.30
N GLY A 145 -10.69 8.54 -20.30
CA GLY A 145 -9.67 9.26 -21.06
C GLY A 145 -9.33 8.55 -22.36
N THR A 146 -8.71 9.26 -23.27
CA THR A 146 -8.29 8.71 -24.56
C THR A 146 -6.78 8.74 -24.71
N ILE A 147 -6.20 7.59 -25.00
CA ILE A 147 -4.79 7.39 -25.28
C ILE A 147 -4.62 7.27 -26.82
N THR A 148 -3.67 7.99 -27.39
CA THR A 148 -3.28 7.86 -28.80
C THR A 148 -1.86 7.29 -28.87
N LEU A 149 -1.68 6.13 -29.54
CA LEU A 149 -0.42 5.40 -29.56
C LEU A 149 -0.01 5.02 -30.98
N LYS A 150 1.30 5.06 -31.25
CA LYS A 150 1.91 4.35 -32.39
C LYS A 150 2.22 2.92 -31.94
N VAL A 151 1.68 1.96 -32.66
CA VAL A 151 1.85 0.52 -32.40
C VAL A 151 2.37 -0.19 -33.62
N GLY A 152 2.99 -1.33 -33.45
CA GLY A 152 3.58 -2.14 -34.50
C GLY A 152 3.67 -3.62 -34.10
N PRO A 153 4.50 -4.42 -34.82
CA PRO A 153 4.66 -5.84 -34.50
C PRO A 153 5.25 -6.12 -33.12
N GLU A 154 6.10 -5.21 -32.64
CA GLU A 154 6.69 -5.35 -31.31
C GLU A 154 5.66 -4.97 -30.22
N PRO A 155 5.62 -5.72 -29.10
CA PRO A 155 4.73 -5.42 -28.01
C PRO A 155 5.00 -4.04 -27.40
N LEU A 156 3.92 -3.27 -27.17
CA LEU A 156 3.94 -2.05 -26.38
C LEU A 156 3.13 -2.28 -25.12
N TRP A 157 3.76 -2.16 -23.96
CA TRP A 157 3.09 -2.18 -22.67
C TRP A 157 2.48 -0.81 -22.39
N VAL A 158 1.25 -0.83 -21.90
CA VAL A 158 0.51 0.35 -21.47
C VAL A 158 0.02 0.09 -20.05
N SER A 159 0.29 1.00 -19.12
CA SER A 159 -0.09 0.82 -17.71
C SER A 159 -0.46 2.14 -17.05
N ALA A 160 -1.25 2.06 -16.00
CA ALA A 160 -1.60 3.19 -15.14
C ALA A 160 -0.35 3.84 -14.51
N GLN A 161 0.58 3.03 -14.02
CA GLN A 161 1.89 3.44 -13.48
C GLN A 161 2.97 2.46 -13.93
N GLU A 162 4.24 2.74 -13.61
CA GLU A 162 5.34 1.80 -13.85
C GLU A 162 5.03 0.46 -13.18
N ILE A 163 5.15 -0.65 -13.89
CA ILE A 163 4.93 -1.97 -13.30
C ILE A 163 6.15 -2.35 -12.48
N ILE A 164 5.92 -2.55 -11.17
CA ILE A 164 6.86 -3.17 -10.26
C ILE A 164 6.23 -4.49 -9.82
N SER A 165 6.48 -5.53 -10.60
CA SER A 165 5.91 -6.86 -10.37
C SER A 165 6.56 -7.57 -9.18
N THR A 166 5.96 -8.69 -8.79
CA THR A 166 6.51 -9.60 -7.78
C THR A 166 7.91 -10.07 -8.18
N GLU A 167 8.09 -10.48 -9.43
CA GLU A 167 9.36 -10.97 -9.97
C GLU A 167 10.45 -9.88 -9.93
N ARG A 168 10.09 -8.63 -10.21
CA ARG A 168 11.03 -7.50 -10.16
C ARG A 168 11.50 -7.24 -8.73
N LEU A 169 10.59 -7.25 -7.75
CA LEU A 169 10.95 -7.08 -6.34
C LEU A 169 11.76 -8.27 -5.81
N GLU A 170 11.44 -9.47 -6.26
CA GLU A 170 12.21 -10.66 -5.91
C GLU A 170 13.63 -10.60 -6.49
N ALA A 171 13.78 -10.26 -7.76
CA ALA A 171 15.08 -10.09 -8.40
C ALA A 171 15.92 -9.03 -7.68
N TRP A 172 15.33 -7.87 -7.35
CA TRP A 172 15.98 -6.83 -6.55
C TRP A 172 16.41 -7.37 -5.18
N SER A 173 15.54 -8.06 -4.46
CA SER A 173 15.87 -8.62 -3.14
C SER A 173 17.02 -9.62 -3.19
N ARG A 174 17.13 -10.41 -4.26
CA ARG A 174 18.26 -11.33 -4.51
C ARG A 174 19.57 -10.58 -4.78
N THR A 175 19.54 -9.38 -5.35
CA THR A 175 20.75 -8.56 -5.49
C THR A 175 21.27 -8.09 -4.12
N LEU A 176 20.37 -7.73 -3.21
CA LEU A 176 20.73 -7.34 -1.85
C LEU A 176 21.28 -8.50 -1.03
N GLU A 177 20.75 -9.70 -1.21
CA GLU A 177 21.21 -10.93 -0.52
C GLU A 177 22.69 -11.25 -0.78
N ARG A 178 23.29 -10.69 -1.84
CA ARG A 178 24.73 -10.82 -2.11
C ARG A 178 25.62 -10.00 -1.17
N LEU A 179 25.04 -9.05 -0.44
CA LEU A 179 25.77 -8.26 0.55
C LEU A 179 25.99 -9.10 1.82
N PRO A 180 27.20 -9.09 2.42
CA PRO A 180 27.54 -10.00 3.53
C PRO A 180 26.73 -9.75 4.82
N PHE A 181 26.05 -8.62 4.90
CA PHE A 181 25.21 -8.20 6.02
C PHE A 181 23.71 -8.27 5.71
N VAL A 182 23.30 -8.93 4.61
CA VAL A 182 21.89 -9.08 4.25
C VAL A 182 21.54 -10.56 4.18
N THR A 183 20.48 -10.94 4.87
CA THR A 183 19.85 -12.26 4.73
C THR A 183 18.45 -12.11 4.15
N ARG A 184 18.03 -13.07 3.34
CA ARG A 184 16.69 -13.15 2.74
C ARG A 184 16.04 -14.48 3.12
N ASN A 185 14.83 -14.44 3.67
CA ASN A 185 14.11 -15.62 4.10
C ASN A 185 12.63 -15.54 3.67
N GLU A 186 12.08 -16.66 3.22
CA GLU A 186 10.63 -16.82 3.12
C GLU A 186 10.08 -16.91 4.54
N ILE A 187 9.13 -16.03 4.88
CA ILE A 187 8.54 -15.94 6.22
C ILE A 187 7.13 -16.50 6.28
N GLY A 188 6.53 -16.77 5.16
CA GLY A 188 5.18 -17.32 5.00
C GLY A 188 4.68 -17.17 3.58
N ARG A 189 3.41 -17.44 3.40
CA ARG A 189 2.73 -17.41 2.10
C ARG A 189 1.45 -16.61 2.17
N SER A 190 1.10 -15.98 1.04
CA SER A 190 -0.16 -15.32 0.82
C SER A 190 -1.33 -16.30 0.69
N GLU A 191 -2.54 -15.78 0.53
CA GLU A 191 -3.77 -16.59 0.36
C GLU A 191 -3.69 -17.56 -0.83
N LEU A 192 -3.08 -17.15 -1.96
CA LEU A 192 -2.87 -18.00 -3.14
C LEU A 192 -1.54 -18.75 -3.12
N GLY A 193 -0.83 -18.76 -1.99
CA GLY A 193 0.40 -19.50 -1.81
C GLY A 193 1.64 -18.83 -2.37
N GLN A 194 1.60 -17.53 -2.74
CA GLN A 194 2.79 -16.80 -3.15
C GLN A 194 3.72 -16.57 -1.95
N PRO A 195 5.04 -16.71 -2.09
CA PRO A 195 5.96 -16.53 -0.99
C PRO A 195 6.03 -15.06 -0.56
N ILE A 196 6.08 -14.82 0.74
CA ILE A 196 6.36 -13.52 1.35
C ILE A 196 7.77 -13.57 1.90
N TYR A 197 8.62 -12.64 1.43
CA TYR A 197 10.02 -12.59 1.82
C TYR A 197 10.30 -11.46 2.79
N LYS A 198 11.12 -11.76 3.77
CA LYS A 198 11.79 -10.81 4.64
C LYS A 198 13.26 -10.71 4.27
N LEU A 199 13.78 -9.48 4.21
CA LEU A 199 15.22 -9.23 4.28
C LEU A 199 15.56 -8.69 5.67
N GLU A 200 16.67 -9.13 6.21
CA GLU A 200 17.28 -8.54 7.39
C GLU A 200 18.64 -7.97 7.01
N ILE A 201 18.79 -6.66 7.15
CA ILE A 201 20.03 -5.92 6.93
C ILE A 201 20.64 -5.72 8.30
N ASN A 202 21.73 -6.42 8.61
CA ASN A 202 22.31 -6.46 9.95
C ASN A 202 23.84 -6.60 9.88
N ALA A 203 24.55 -5.50 10.15
CA ALA A 203 26.01 -5.49 10.28
C ALA A 203 26.45 -5.20 11.74
N VAL A 204 25.55 -5.37 12.70
CA VAL A 204 25.86 -5.20 14.13
C VAL A 204 26.88 -6.28 14.55
N PRO A 205 27.95 -5.91 15.27
CA PRO A 205 28.98 -6.86 15.67
C PRO A 205 28.41 -8.03 16.46
N VAL A 206 28.96 -9.23 16.22
CA VAL A 206 28.57 -10.43 16.94
C VAL A 206 28.72 -10.24 18.45
N GLY A 207 27.73 -10.65 19.21
CA GLY A 207 27.69 -10.47 20.67
C GLY A 207 27.11 -9.13 21.12
N THR A 208 26.78 -8.24 20.20
CA THR A 208 26.06 -6.98 20.47
C THR A 208 24.58 -7.15 20.16
N THR A 209 23.70 -6.65 21.04
CA THR A 209 22.27 -6.64 20.80
C THR A 209 21.94 -5.55 19.77
N PRO A 210 21.34 -5.88 18.62
CA PRO A 210 20.95 -4.89 17.63
C PRO A 210 19.75 -4.08 18.09
N ASN A 211 19.69 -2.81 17.67
CA ASN A 211 18.47 -2.02 17.66
C ASN A 211 17.73 -2.28 16.36
N PHE A 212 16.40 -2.31 16.36
CA PHE A 212 15.62 -2.64 15.17
C PHE A 212 14.81 -1.45 14.64
N ILE A 213 14.75 -1.37 13.32
CA ILE A 213 13.68 -0.68 12.60
C ILE A 213 12.95 -1.67 11.69
N THR A 214 11.68 -1.41 11.43
CA THR A 214 10.86 -2.22 10.52
C THR A 214 10.38 -1.37 9.36
N VAL A 215 10.48 -1.94 8.16
CA VAL A 215 10.12 -1.30 6.88
C VAL A 215 9.24 -2.25 6.11
N ILE A 216 8.06 -1.81 5.72
CA ILE A 216 7.17 -2.59 4.86
C ILE A 216 6.66 -1.77 3.69
N SER A 217 6.12 -2.43 2.67
CA SER A 217 5.49 -1.78 1.54
C SER A 217 4.52 -2.71 0.82
N ARG A 218 3.80 -2.14 -0.14
CA ARG A 218 2.99 -2.88 -1.11
C ARG A 218 1.88 -3.70 -0.48
N GLN A 219 1.22 -3.15 0.54
CA GLN A 219 -0.07 -3.65 1.01
C GLN A 219 -1.16 -3.44 -0.05
N HIS A 220 -1.04 -2.33 -0.81
CA HIS A 220 -1.93 -2.00 -1.93
C HIS A 220 -1.20 -2.14 -3.28
N PRO A 221 -1.72 -2.97 -4.19
CA PRO A 221 -1.05 -3.32 -5.44
C PRO A 221 -0.68 -2.16 -6.38
N PRO A 222 -1.49 -1.10 -6.58
CA PRO A 222 -1.19 -0.01 -7.51
C PRO A 222 -0.12 0.98 -7.02
N GLU A 223 0.28 0.90 -5.77
CA GLU A 223 1.11 1.91 -5.11
C GLU A 223 2.60 1.75 -5.43
N THR A 224 2.92 1.88 -6.73
CA THR A 224 4.27 1.60 -7.24
C THR A 224 5.27 2.71 -6.93
N THR A 225 4.82 3.97 -6.79
CA THR A 225 5.72 5.07 -6.38
C THR A 225 6.22 4.87 -4.95
N GLY A 226 5.38 4.35 -4.04
CA GLY A 226 5.80 3.93 -2.71
C GLY A 226 6.90 2.85 -2.76
N SER A 227 6.75 1.85 -3.65
CA SER A 227 7.81 0.86 -3.85
C SER A 227 9.10 1.48 -4.38
N GLN A 228 9.03 2.44 -5.34
CA GLN A 228 10.23 3.12 -5.86
C GLN A 228 10.95 3.90 -4.74
N ALA A 229 10.19 4.59 -3.89
CA ALA A 229 10.76 5.30 -2.74
C ALA A 229 11.39 4.33 -1.73
N LEU A 230 10.73 3.19 -1.45
CA LEU A 230 11.30 2.15 -0.60
C LEU A 230 12.63 1.63 -1.15
N LEU A 231 12.71 1.31 -2.45
CA LEU A 231 13.95 0.83 -3.07
C LEU A 231 15.08 1.83 -2.83
N ARG A 232 14.85 3.11 -3.12
CA ARG A 232 15.83 4.16 -2.93
C ARG A 232 16.19 4.38 -1.46
N PHE A 233 15.20 4.33 -0.57
CA PHE A 233 15.41 4.43 0.87
C PHE A 233 16.35 3.33 1.38
N ILE A 234 16.11 2.08 0.98
CA ILE A 234 16.96 0.94 1.36
C ILE A 234 18.36 1.06 0.74
N GLU A 235 18.47 1.45 -0.54
CA GLU A 235 19.77 1.70 -1.19
C GLU A 235 20.60 2.71 -0.39
N THR A 236 19.96 3.74 0.17
CA THR A 236 20.63 4.75 1.01
C THR A 236 21.11 4.14 2.34
N LEU A 237 20.30 3.28 2.98
CA LEU A 237 20.69 2.62 4.24
C LEU A 237 21.85 1.64 4.07
N ILE A 238 21.97 1.01 2.89
CA ILE A 238 23.04 0.02 2.62
C ILE A 238 24.27 0.62 1.92
N ALA A 239 24.22 1.92 1.58
CA ALA A 239 25.33 2.60 0.91
C ALA A 239 26.62 2.56 1.74
N GLU A 240 27.76 2.66 1.05
CA GLU A 240 29.08 2.65 1.69
C GLU A 240 29.51 4.05 2.17
N THR A 241 28.56 4.87 2.61
CA THR A 241 28.81 6.18 3.24
C THR A 241 29.18 6.02 4.72
N PRO A 242 29.95 6.95 5.32
CA PRO A 242 30.25 6.89 6.75
C PRO A 242 29.00 6.86 7.65
N LEU A 243 27.93 7.57 7.25
CA LEU A 243 26.66 7.59 7.98
C LEU A 243 25.99 6.22 7.96
N ALA A 244 25.83 5.62 6.77
CA ALA A 244 25.16 4.33 6.62
C ALA A 244 25.96 3.18 7.28
N ARG A 245 27.29 3.21 7.24
CA ARG A 245 28.13 2.23 7.96
C ARG A 245 27.91 2.31 9.47
N ARG A 246 28.02 3.52 10.06
CA ARG A 246 27.77 3.72 11.50
C ARG A 246 26.36 3.29 11.92
N PHE A 247 25.37 3.58 11.06
CA PHE A 247 24.00 3.14 11.30
C PHE A 247 23.90 1.62 11.37
N ARG A 248 24.40 0.92 10.36
CA ARG A 248 24.35 -0.57 10.30
C ARG A 248 25.14 -1.27 11.41
N GLU A 249 26.13 -0.60 12.02
CA GLU A 249 26.85 -1.11 13.21
C GLU A 249 26.00 -1.09 14.48
N LYS A 250 24.89 -0.37 14.49
CA LYS A 250 24.00 -0.19 15.65
C LYS A 250 22.58 -0.69 15.42
N PHE A 251 22.11 -0.63 14.19
CA PHE A 251 20.73 -0.91 13.80
C PHE A 251 20.64 -2.02 12.76
N ALA A 252 19.73 -2.94 13.02
CA ALA A 252 19.28 -3.93 12.04
C ALA A 252 17.93 -3.47 11.45
N VAL A 253 17.77 -3.69 10.14
CA VAL A 253 16.54 -3.36 9.41
C VAL A 253 15.81 -4.65 9.07
N MET A 254 14.59 -4.80 9.55
CA MET A 254 13.68 -5.83 9.08
C MET A 254 12.81 -5.25 7.96
N LEU A 255 12.97 -5.77 6.76
CA LEU A 255 12.30 -5.28 5.54
C LEU A 255 11.38 -6.36 4.95
N VAL A 256 10.10 -6.00 4.72
CA VAL A 256 9.19 -6.79 3.88
C VAL A 256 8.75 -5.91 2.70
N PRO A 257 9.39 -6.05 1.52
CA PRO A 257 9.17 -5.13 0.41
C PRO A 257 7.84 -5.34 -0.32
N LEU A 258 7.18 -6.48 -0.11
CA LEU A 258 5.94 -6.86 -0.76
C LEU A 258 5.07 -7.66 0.21
N VAL A 259 4.07 -7.01 0.79
CA VAL A 259 3.13 -7.67 1.72
C VAL A 259 2.00 -8.38 0.97
N ASN A 260 1.57 -7.86 -0.19
CA ASN A 260 0.43 -8.35 -0.97
C ASN A 260 0.84 -8.87 -2.37
N PRO A 261 1.53 -10.01 -2.47
CA PRO A 261 1.96 -10.54 -3.76
C PRO A 261 0.80 -10.96 -4.65
N ASP A 262 -0.28 -11.52 -4.08
CA ASP A 262 -1.46 -11.95 -4.85
C ASP A 262 -2.15 -10.77 -5.54
N GLY A 263 -2.40 -9.69 -4.80
CA GLY A 263 -3.01 -8.50 -5.34
C GLY A 263 -2.15 -7.85 -6.42
N VAL A 264 -0.82 -7.84 -6.24
CA VAL A 264 0.11 -7.35 -7.27
C VAL A 264 0.03 -8.20 -8.54
N ASN A 265 0.12 -9.52 -8.42
CA ASN A 265 0.05 -10.44 -9.55
C ASN A 265 -1.30 -10.34 -10.30
N GLY A 266 -2.40 -10.15 -9.56
CA GLY A 266 -3.74 -9.97 -10.10
C GLY A 266 -4.04 -8.59 -10.67
N GLY A 267 -3.14 -7.62 -10.53
CA GLY A 267 -3.39 -6.23 -10.93
C GLY A 267 -4.56 -5.59 -10.15
N ASN A 268 -4.75 -5.97 -8.90
CA ASN A 268 -5.84 -5.48 -8.06
C ASN A 268 -5.72 -3.98 -7.81
N TRP A 269 -6.86 -3.31 -7.58
CA TRP A 269 -6.88 -1.87 -7.33
C TRP A 269 -6.51 -1.52 -5.88
N ARG A 270 -6.65 -2.46 -4.93
CA ARG A 270 -6.34 -2.22 -3.53
C ARG A 270 -6.15 -3.49 -2.70
N HIS A 271 -7.00 -4.47 -2.88
CA HIS A 271 -7.17 -5.58 -1.95
C HIS A 271 -6.27 -6.78 -2.27
N ASN A 272 -6.17 -7.70 -1.31
CA ASN A 272 -5.55 -9.01 -1.54
C ASN A 272 -6.49 -9.94 -2.34
N ALA A 273 -6.13 -11.21 -2.53
CA ALA A 273 -6.94 -12.19 -3.25
C ALA A 273 -8.32 -12.46 -2.60
N ARG A 274 -8.48 -12.23 -1.31
CA ARG A 274 -9.76 -12.35 -0.60
C ARG A 274 -10.64 -11.12 -0.69
N GLY A 275 -10.18 -10.07 -1.37
CA GLY A 275 -10.91 -8.81 -1.44
C GLY A 275 -10.84 -7.98 -0.15
N VAL A 276 -9.75 -8.10 0.61
CA VAL A 276 -9.54 -7.40 1.88
C VAL A 276 -8.44 -6.36 1.76
N ASP A 277 -8.69 -5.16 2.29
CA ASP A 277 -7.67 -4.12 2.48
C ASP A 277 -6.71 -4.55 3.60
N LEU A 278 -5.50 -4.99 3.26
CA LEU A 278 -4.53 -5.45 4.25
C LEU A 278 -4.14 -4.35 5.25
N ASN A 279 -4.17 -3.06 4.84
CA ASN A 279 -3.95 -1.96 5.76
C ASN A 279 -5.20 -1.58 6.59
N ARG A 280 -6.15 -2.52 6.72
CA ARG A 280 -7.28 -2.53 7.66
C ARG A 280 -7.35 -3.81 8.48
N ASP A 281 -6.36 -4.70 8.34
CA ASP A 281 -6.31 -6.00 9.02
C ASP A 281 -5.36 -6.03 10.25
N TRP A 282 -4.63 -4.93 10.49
CA TRP A 282 -3.66 -4.83 11.61
C TRP A 282 -4.35 -4.73 12.97
N GLY A 283 -4.43 -5.86 13.64
CA GLY A 283 -5.16 -6.04 14.90
C GLY A 283 -6.34 -7.02 14.76
N LEU A 284 -6.83 -7.26 13.54
CA LEU A 284 -7.84 -8.29 13.25
C LEU A 284 -7.19 -9.64 12.94
N TRP A 285 -6.13 -9.63 12.16
CA TRP A 285 -5.30 -10.80 11.81
C TRP A 285 -6.08 -11.88 11.07
N GLU A 286 -6.97 -11.48 10.17
CA GLU A 286 -7.82 -12.40 9.41
C GLU A 286 -7.09 -12.97 8.17
N ASN A 287 -6.03 -12.27 7.70
CA ASN A 287 -5.31 -12.62 6.49
C ASN A 287 -3.91 -13.19 6.79
N PRO A 288 -3.45 -14.19 6.02
CA PRO A 288 -2.13 -14.80 6.24
C PRO A 288 -0.98 -13.79 6.05
N GLU A 289 -1.13 -12.83 5.12
CA GLU A 289 -0.11 -11.82 4.82
C GLU A 289 0.21 -10.96 6.06
N THR A 290 -0.81 -10.41 6.69
CA THR A 290 -0.64 -9.55 7.89
C THR A 290 -0.19 -10.36 9.11
N ARG A 291 -0.73 -11.59 9.31
CA ARG A 291 -0.28 -12.49 10.38
C ARG A 291 1.22 -12.78 10.27
N THR A 292 1.66 -13.14 9.07
CA THR A 292 3.07 -13.48 8.80
C THR A 292 4.00 -12.31 9.15
N VAL A 293 3.65 -11.09 8.73
CA VAL A 293 4.47 -9.91 9.02
C VAL A 293 4.44 -9.56 10.51
N ARG A 294 3.27 -9.62 11.16
CA ARG A 294 3.13 -9.45 12.62
C ARG A 294 4.06 -10.36 13.40
N ASP A 295 4.08 -11.64 13.06
CA ASP A 295 4.87 -12.64 13.78
C ASP A 295 6.36 -12.31 13.73
N GLN A 296 6.84 -11.76 12.60
CA GLN A 296 8.21 -11.28 12.49
C GLN A 296 8.45 -10.05 13.39
N PHE A 297 7.53 -9.10 13.45
CA PHE A 297 7.65 -7.93 14.32
C PHE A 297 7.70 -8.34 15.80
N GLN A 298 6.82 -9.26 16.22
CA GLN A 298 6.79 -9.74 17.59
C GLN A 298 8.06 -10.49 17.97
N ALA A 299 8.65 -11.26 17.03
CA ALA A 299 9.90 -11.97 17.26
C ALA A 299 11.10 -11.03 17.51
N LEU A 300 11.05 -9.77 17.06
CA LEU A 300 12.11 -8.78 17.32
C LEU A 300 12.24 -8.45 18.82
N ARG A 301 11.14 -8.50 19.60
CA ARG A 301 11.17 -8.20 21.04
C ARG A 301 12.18 -9.02 21.84
N ALA A 302 12.37 -10.28 21.47
CA ALA A 302 13.34 -11.16 22.12
C ALA A 302 14.78 -10.90 21.66
N ARG A 303 14.98 -10.09 20.60
CA ARG A 303 16.27 -9.88 19.94
C ARG A 303 16.87 -8.52 20.24
N GLY A 304 16.04 -7.52 20.56
CA GLY A 304 16.49 -6.16 20.87
C GLY A 304 15.38 -5.12 20.83
N PRO A 305 15.68 -3.87 21.18
CA PRO A 305 14.71 -2.79 21.18
C PRO A 305 14.30 -2.38 19.76
N HIS A 306 13.02 -2.06 19.59
CA HIS A 306 12.44 -1.59 18.35
C HIS A 306 12.30 -0.06 18.41
N TYR A 307 12.86 0.66 17.43
CA TYR A 307 12.99 2.11 17.46
C TYR A 307 12.02 2.84 16.53
N PHE A 308 11.73 2.26 15.35
CA PHE A 308 10.94 2.94 14.32
C PHE A 308 10.25 1.95 13.40
N HIS A 309 9.06 2.33 12.93
CA HIS A 309 8.35 1.61 11.87
C HIS A 309 7.97 2.57 10.73
N ILE A 310 8.17 2.13 9.49
CA ILE A 310 7.73 2.87 8.30
C ILE A 310 7.08 1.92 7.29
N ASP A 311 5.95 2.38 6.74
CA ASP A 311 5.14 1.70 5.74
C ASP A 311 5.01 2.57 4.51
N PHE A 312 5.51 2.10 3.35
CA PHE A 312 5.53 2.84 2.10
C PHE A 312 4.26 2.61 1.30
N HIS A 313 3.56 3.69 1.02
CA HIS A 313 2.33 3.77 0.26
C HIS A 313 2.41 4.79 -0.87
N SER A 314 1.32 4.93 -1.66
CA SER A 314 1.18 6.00 -2.65
C SER A 314 -0.16 6.67 -2.55
N SER A 315 -0.16 7.99 -2.77
CA SER A 315 -1.34 8.83 -2.76
C SER A 315 -1.29 9.85 -3.90
N PHE A 316 -2.25 10.77 -3.97
CA PHE A 316 -2.24 11.85 -4.95
C PHE A 316 -1.05 12.80 -4.78
N VAL A 317 -0.57 12.96 -3.56
CA VAL A 317 0.53 13.87 -3.19
C VAL A 317 1.45 13.23 -2.15
N ASP A 318 2.68 13.71 -2.09
CA ASP A 318 3.64 13.27 -1.07
C ASP A 318 3.20 13.68 0.34
N GLY A 319 3.34 12.78 1.30
CA GLY A 319 3.00 13.05 2.69
C GLY A 319 3.50 12.02 3.69
N PHE A 320 3.66 12.46 4.93
CA PHE A 320 3.97 11.60 6.06
C PHE A 320 2.81 11.57 7.04
N TYR A 321 2.16 10.42 7.20
CA TYR A 321 1.18 10.21 8.26
C TYR A 321 1.87 9.64 9.49
N THR A 322 1.81 10.36 10.60
CA THR A 322 2.52 10.04 11.84
C THR A 322 1.60 10.21 13.05
N GLN A 323 2.06 9.77 14.21
CA GLN A 323 1.41 10.13 15.48
C GLN A 323 1.58 11.62 15.75
N PRO A 324 0.63 12.24 16.49
CA PRO A 324 0.81 13.57 17.08
C PRO A 324 1.99 13.60 18.05
N ASP A 325 2.67 14.75 18.15
CA ASP A 325 3.86 14.88 19.01
C ASP A 325 3.51 14.87 20.51
N ASP A 326 2.24 15.14 20.85
CA ASP A 326 1.71 15.08 22.23
C ASP A 326 1.32 13.67 22.67
N TRP A 327 1.43 12.66 21.79
CA TRP A 327 1.20 11.28 22.18
C TRP A 327 2.44 10.68 22.88
N PRO A 328 2.24 9.84 23.93
CA PRO A 328 3.34 9.14 24.57
C PRO A 328 4.16 8.33 23.58
N SER A 329 5.48 8.44 23.65
CA SER A 329 6.40 7.70 22.78
C SER A 329 7.65 7.28 23.54
N GLN A 330 8.22 6.13 23.17
CA GLN A 330 9.53 5.69 23.65
C GLN A 330 10.66 6.64 23.23
N LEU A 331 10.43 7.43 22.15
CA LEU A 331 11.35 8.41 21.60
C LEU A 331 10.63 9.75 21.43
N PRO A 332 10.39 10.52 22.50
CA PRO A 332 9.72 11.82 22.42
C PRO A 332 10.46 12.77 21.47
N GLY A 333 9.72 13.52 20.64
CA GLY A 333 10.28 14.50 19.69
C GLY A 333 10.98 13.91 18.46
N PHE A 334 11.16 12.60 18.38
CA PHE A 334 11.87 11.95 17.29
C PHE A 334 11.28 12.26 15.91
N THR A 335 9.96 12.13 15.76
CA THR A 335 9.31 12.36 14.46
C THR A 335 9.47 13.80 13.97
N ALA A 336 9.34 14.76 14.87
CA ALA A 336 9.55 16.17 14.54
C ALA A 336 11.00 16.45 14.08
N ALA A 337 11.98 15.88 14.79
CA ALA A 337 13.40 16.01 14.44
C ALA A 337 13.71 15.33 13.09
N TRP A 338 13.16 14.16 12.84
CA TRP A 338 13.29 13.46 11.55
C TRP A 338 12.76 14.30 10.39
N ILE A 339 11.55 14.85 10.50
CA ILE A 339 10.94 15.68 9.46
C ILE A 339 11.75 16.99 9.28
N ALA A 340 12.22 17.60 10.37
CA ALA A 340 13.08 18.78 10.29
C ALA A 340 14.39 18.50 9.54
N GLY A 341 14.99 17.35 9.73
CA GLY A 341 16.19 16.92 8.99
C GLY A 341 15.93 16.71 7.50
N ILE A 342 14.73 16.23 7.11
CA ILE A 342 14.31 16.17 5.70
C ILE A 342 14.15 17.59 5.15
N THR A 343 13.49 18.48 5.89
CA THR A 343 13.28 19.88 5.50
C THR A 343 14.60 20.62 5.28
N THR A 344 15.59 20.38 6.12
CA THR A 344 16.92 20.97 5.96
C THR A 344 17.59 20.58 4.64
N ARG A 345 17.37 19.33 4.18
CA ARG A 345 17.91 18.82 2.92
C ARG A 345 17.12 19.27 1.70
N LEU A 346 15.82 19.42 1.86
CA LEU A 346 14.86 19.72 0.79
C LEU A 346 13.89 20.85 1.20
N PRO A 347 14.37 22.07 1.41
CA PRO A 347 13.58 23.16 2.03
C PRO A 347 12.32 23.53 1.24
N HIS A 348 12.32 23.30 -0.09
CA HIS A 348 11.17 23.63 -0.96
C HIS A 348 10.30 22.41 -1.35
N ASN A 349 10.73 21.20 -0.98
CA ASN A 349 10.10 19.95 -1.44
C ASN A 349 9.88 18.94 -0.30
N THR A 350 9.77 19.40 0.94
CA THR A 350 9.45 18.55 2.07
C THR A 350 7.99 18.08 1.97
N PRO A 351 7.74 16.77 1.98
CA PRO A 351 6.37 16.24 2.02
C PRO A 351 5.59 16.74 3.24
N LYS A 352 4.32 16.96 3.06
CA LYS A 352 3.44 17.44 4.12
C LYS A 352 3.32 16.39 5.23
N ARG A 353 3.57 16.76 6.47
CA ARG A 353 3.25 15.94 7.63
C ARG A 353 1.76 16.06 7.98
N SER A 354 1.10 14.93 8.16
CA SER A 354 -0.27 14.82 8.65
C SER A 354 -0.30 13.95 9.90
N THR A 355 -0.89 14.45 10.98
CA THR A 355 -1.03 13.70 12.24
C THR A 355 -2.43 13.11 12.34
N GLN A 356 -2.53 11.80 12.50
CA GLN A 356 -3.80 11.11 12.68
C GLN A 356 -4.10 10.93 14.17
N ARG A 357 -5.25 11.48 14.62
CA ARG A 357 -5.71 11.34 16.02
C ARG A 357 -6.72 10.20 16.22
N LYS A 358 -6.64 9.15 15.38
CA LYS A 358 -7.51 7.97 15.47
C LYS A 358 -6.67 6.70 15.65
N PRO A 359 -6.19 6.41 16.88
CA PRO A 359 -5.31 5.28 17.13
C PRO A 359 -5.97 3.91 16.90
N THR A 360 -7.31 3.88 16.89
CA THR A 360 -8.10 2.65 16.72
C THR A 360 -8.20 2.16 15.29
N ILE A 361 -7.79 2.96 14.29
CA ILE A 361 -7.76 2.49 12.89
C ILE A 361 -6.73 1.36 12.78
N THR A 362 -7.13 0.27 12.16
CA THR A 362 -6.38 -0.99 12.04
C THR A 362 -5.34 -0.94 10.90
N THR A 363 -4.49 0.09 10.91
CA THR A 363 -3.35 0.27 10.00
C THR A 363 -2.05 -0.22 10.61
N SER A 364 -1.06 -0.55 9.78
CA SER A 364 0.26 -1.02 10.22
C SER A 364 0.94 -0.06 11.19
N HIS A 365 0.99 1.23 10.86
CA HIS A 365 1.65 2.23 11.68
C HIS A 365 0.94 2.45 13.03
N ASN A 366 -0.40 2.46 13.05
CA ASN A 366 -1.15 2.57 14.31
C ASN A 366 -0.97 1.33 15.19
N TRP A 367 -0.98 0.14 14.59
CA TRP A 367 -0.73 -1.08 15.34
C TRP A 367 0.70 -1.09 15.92
N ALA A 368 1.72 -0.79 15.11
CA ALA A 368 3.10 -0.76 15.57
C ALA A 368 3.31 0.26 16.70
N TYR A 369 2.66 1.43 16.61
CA TYR A 369 2.65 2.40 17.71
C TYR A 369 2.04 1.81 18.98
N ARG A 370 0.82 1.25 18.92
CA ARG A 370 0.15 0.66 20.10
C ARG A 370 0.92 -0.49 20.71
N GLU A 371 1.53 -1.31 19.86
CA GLU A 371 2.23 -2.53 20.26
C GLU A 371 3.59 -2.25 20.87
N PHE A 372 4.33 -1.28 20.34
CA PHE A 372 5.72 -1.02 20.72
C PHE A 372 5.94 0.35 21.38
N GLY A 373 5.00 1.28 21.31
CA GLY A 373 5.15 2.64 21.84
C GLY A 373 6.20 3.48 21.10
N ILE A 374 6.56 3.11 19.87
CA ILE A 374 7.61 3.74 19.07
C ILE A 374 7.03 4.77 18.08
N PRO A 375 7.83 5.73 17.59
CA PRO A 375 7.42 6.56 16.47
C PRO A 375 7.22 5.69 15.23
N THR A 376 6.15 5.98 14.47
CA THR A 376 5.81 5.26 13.24
C THR A 376 5.37 6.22 12.15
N CYS A 377 5.47 5.77 10.90
CA CYS A 377 5.10 6.57 9.74
C CYS A 377 4.46 5.70 8.66
N THR A 378 3.36 6.20 8.06
CA THR A 378 3.00 5.84 6.69
C THR A 378 3.54 6.93 5.77
N TYR A 379 4.44 6.56 4.88
CA TYR A 379 4.98 7.47 3.86
C TYR A 379 4.17 7.29 2.58
N GLU A 380 3.32 8.26 2.29
CA GLU A 380 2.56 8.36 1.06
C GLU A 380 3.40 9.08 0.00
N VAL A 381 3.69 8.42 -1.10
CA VAL A 381 4.43 8.99 -2.22
C VAL A 381 3.46 9.40 -3.32
N GLY A 382 3.59 10.63 -3.81
CA GLY A 382 2.70 11.15 -4.84
C GLY A 382 2.77 10.34 -6.14
N ASP A 383 1.61 10.00 -6.70
CA ASP A 383 1.52 9.20 -7.93
C ASP A 383 2.27 9.82 -9.11
N ASN A 384 2.21 11.14 -9.22
CA ASN A 384 2.81 11.90 -10.30
C ASN A 384 4.04 12.70 -9.86
N THR A 385 4.57 12.45 -8.67
CA THR A 385 5.83 13.06 -8.22
C THR A 385 6.94 12.73 -9.21
N ASP A 386 7.67 13.76 -9.63
CA ASP A 386 8.83 13.59 -10.50
C ASP A 386 9.79 12.55 -9.91
N ARG A 387 10.29 11.63 -10.74
CA ARG A 387 11.04 10.47 -10.26
C ARG A 387 12.42 10.84 -9.68
N VAL A 388 13.02 11.94 -10.14
CA VAL A 388 14.24 12.50 -9.53
C VAL A 388 13.93 13.07 -8.15
N MET A 389 12.81 13.80 -8.03
CA MET A 389 12.36 14.34 -6.75
C MET A 389 11.97 13.22 -5.77
N LEU A 390 11.25 12.19 -6.23
CA LEU A 390 10.92 11.01 -5.42
C LEU A 390 12.19 10.39 -4.81
N GLN A 391 13.22 10.18 -5.63
CA GLN A 391 14.50 9.63 -5.15
C GLN A 391 15.20 10.58 -4.17
N ALA A 392 15.15 11.89 -4.41
CA ALA A 392 15.72 12.88 -3.50
C ALA A 392 15.02 12.87 -2.13
N ILE A 393 13.68 12.82 -2.11
CA ILE A 393 12.90 12.75 -0.86
C ILE A 393 13.21 11.44 -0.11
N ALA A 394 13.22 10.31 -0.80
CA ALA A 394 13.51 9.01 -0.19
C ALA A 394 14.94 8.96 0.40
N THR A 395 15.93 9.55 -0.30
CA THR A 395 17.29 9.68 0.19
C THR A 395 17.35 10.56 1.44
N ALA A 396 16.75 11.75 1.40
CA ALA A 396 16.72 12.68 2.53
C ALA A 396 16.01 12.07 3.76
N ALA A 397 14.93 11.30 3.52
CA ALA A 397 14.22 10.60 4.58
C ALA A 397 15.09 9.53 5.24
N ALA A 398 15.84 8.74 4.46
CA ALA A 398 16.74 7.71 4.96
C ALA A 398 17.94 8.31 5.73
N GLU A 399 18.58 9.35 5.18
CA GLU A 399 19.71 9.99 5.83
C GLU A 399 19.32 10.65 7.15
N SER A 400 18.22 11.44 7.14
CA SER A 400 17.69 12.03 8.36
C SER A 400 17.30 10.97 9.39
N LEU A 401 16.71 9.85 8.96
CA LEU A 401 16.34 8.75 9.86
C LEU A 401 17.60 8.17 10.52
N MET A 402 18.63 7.87 9.76
CA MET A 402 19.89 7.33 10.30
C MET A 402 20.52 8.28 11.34
N GLU A 403 20.55 9.57 11.06
CA GLU A 403 21.09 10.57 12.01
C GLU A 403 20.29 10.63 13.30
N GLN A 404 18.96 10.70 13.20
CA GLN A 404 18.09 10.78 14.38
C GLN A 404 18.12 9.48 15.20
N LEU A 405 18.20 8.31 14.55
CA LEU A 405 18.31 7.03 15.25
C LEU A 405 19.64 6.89 15.98
N LEU A 406 20.74 7.28 15.35
CA LEU A 406 22.08 7.30 16.01
C LEU A 406 22.11 8.28 17.20
N ALA A 407 21.48 9.44 17.07
CA ALA A 407 21.37 10.40 18.17
C ALA A 407 20.51 9.83 19.32
N ALA A 408 19.38 9.19 19.00
CA ALA A 408 18.52 8.56 20.00
C ALA A 408 19.22 7.39 20.70
N GLU A 409 19.94 6.53 19.97
CA GLU A 409 20.69 5.41 20.56
C GLU A 409 21.76 5.88 21.53
N ALA A 410 22.44 6.98 21.21
CA ALA A 410 23.47 7.55 22.08
C ALA A 410 22.93 7.99 23.47
N THR A 411 21.64 8.28 23.57
CA THR A 411 20.96 8.62 24.85
C THR A 411 20.60 7.38 25.68
N LYS A 412 20.75 6.17 25.10
CA LYS A 412 20.40 4.86 25.70
C LYS A 412 18.97 4.86 26.25
N PRO A 413 17.95 5.08 25.42
CA PRO A 413 16.57 5.14 25.90
C PRO A 413 16.16 3.80 26.52
N THR A 414 15.41 3.86 27.60
CA THR A 414 14.84 2.67 28.24
C THR A 414 13.49 2.37 27.61
N PHE A 415 13.38 1.29 26.86
CA PHE A 415 12.12 0.83 26.29
C PHE A 415 11.32 0.10 27.37
N SER A 416 10.20 0.70 27.77
CA SER A 416 9.23 0.09 28.68
C SER A 416 8.17 -0.71 27.92
N SER A 417 7.29 -1.40 28.64
CA SER A 417 6.10 -2.04 28.07
C SER A 417 5.24 -1.04 27.28
N PRO A 418 4.38 -1.51 26.34
CA PRO A 418 3.61 -0.65 25.44
C PRO A 418 2.92 0.49 26.18
N VAL A 419 3.02 1.69 25.63
CA VAL A 419 2.27 2.85 26.11
C VAL A 419 0.82 2.64 25.70
N LYS A 420 -0.08 2.46 26.65
CA LYS A 420 -1.52 2.47 26.33
C LYS A 420 -1.92 3.91 25.96
N PRO A 421 -2.53 4.12 24.80
CA PRO A 421 -3.02 5.43 24.39
C PRO A 421 -4.15 5.94 25.28
#